data_75c79210bb09e40406fd0aa2c6d01c39
#
_entry.id   75c79210bb09e40406fd0aa2c6d01c39
#
_cell.length_a   1.000
_cell.length_b   1.000
_cell.length_c   1.000
_cell.angle_alpha   90.00
_cell.angle_beta   90.00
_cell.angle_gamma   90.00
#
_symmetry.space_group_name_H-M   'P 1'
#
loop_
_entity.id
_entity.type
_entity.pdbx_description
1 polymer ?
#
loop_
_entity_poly.entity_id
_entity_poly.type
_entity_poly.pdbx_seq_one_letter_code
_entity_poly.pdbx_strand_id
1 'polypeptide(L)'
;MTATPKESPERPARAAPATLAQAARERRDVVSGEVRDEASLIRFVVAPDGLVVPDLGRKLPGRGVWVAADRASVETAARKGAFARSARTKARAPEDLADQVEALLKKRVIDGLGLARRAGELISGFEKVAASLASGGAAWLIEASDGAEDGRRKVLAALRRSPRPVGVVGVFTSAELGLALGLENVIHTAFLAGRPADRWATDVRRLAGFRPLLPESWREEP
;
A
#
# COMPACT_ATOMS: atom_id res chain seq x y z
N MET A 1 21.28 61.74 -37.12
CA MET A 1 21.78 60.33 -37.14
C MET A 1 21.29 59.71 -35.82
N THR A 2 20.16 59.05 -35.88
CA THR A 2 19.50 58.42 -34.73
C THR A 2 19.83 56.93 -34.71
N ALA A 3 20.54 56.50 -33.66
CA ALA A 3 20.91 55.09 -33.46
C ALA A 3 19.74 54.32 -32.85
N THR A 4 19.29 53.25 -33.52
CA THR A 4 18.27 52.33 -33.10
C THR A 4 18.86 51.35 -32.03
N PRO A 5 18.15 51.06 -30.91
CA PRO A 5 18.63 50.06 -29.97
C PRO A 5 18.45 48.64 -30.55
N LYS A 6 19.48 47.85 -30.44
CA LYS A 6 19.54 46.45 -30.86
C LYS A 6 18.81 45.58 -29.82
N GLU A 7 17.71 45.01 -30.20
CA GLU A 7 16.91 44.06 -29.45
C GLU A 7 17.68 42.75 -29.25
N SER A 8 17.95 42.37 -28.01
CA SER A 8 18.58 41.09 -27.68
C SER A 8 17.55 39.97 -27.76
N PRO A 9 17.86 38.79 -28.32
CA PRO A 9 16.90 37.69 -28.42
C PRO A 9 16.61 37.12 -27.03
N GLU A 10 15.34 37.09 -26.68
CA GLU A 10 14.78 36.43 -25.49
C GLU A 10 15.15 34.95 -25.48
N ARG A 11 15.89 34.52 -24.45
CA ARG A 11 16.15 33.09 -24.21
C ARG A 11 14.84 32.39 -23.88
N PRO A 12 14.50 31.27 -24.59
CA PRO A 12 13.30 30.53 -24.24
C PRO A 12 13.39 30.01 -22.81
N ALA A 13 12.30 30.22 -22.06
CA ALA A 13 12.15 29.73 -20.69
C ALA A 13 12.40 28.23 -20.64
N ARG A 14 13.37 27.84 -19.84
CA ARG A 14 13.72 26.45 -19.58
C ARG A 14 12.50 25.77 -18.95
N ALA A 15 11.85 24.87 -19.70
CA ALA A 15 10.78 24.04 -19.20
C ALA A 15 11.22 23.37 -17.90
N ALA A 16 10.40 23.49 -16.85
CA ALA A 16 10.64 22.83 -15.58
C ALA A 16 10.76 21.32 -15.84
N PRO A 17 11.72 20.62 -15.20
CA PRO A 17 11.86 19.18 -15.40
C PRO A 17 10.58 18.49 -14.95
N ALA A 18 9.99 17.71 -15.87
CA ALA A 18 8.90 16.80 -15.57
C ALA A 18 9.30 16.01 -14.32
N THR A 19 8.40 15.99 -13.35
CA THR A 19 8.50 15.23 -12.10
C THR A 19 9.11 13.87 -12.41
N LEU A 20 10.30 13.59 -11.84
CA LEU A 20 10.93 12.28 -11.90
C LEU A 20 9.97 11.26 -11.28
N ALA A 21 9.11 10.68 -12.09
CA ALA A 21 8.45 9.43 -11.77
C ALA A 21 9.60 8.49 -11.39
N GLN A 22 9.61 8.03 -10.14
CA GLN A 22 10.62 7.13 -9.64
C GLN A 22 10.60 5.91 -10.57
N ALA A 23 11.63 5.76 -11.41
CA ALA A 23 11.68 4.70 -12.40
C ALA A 23 11.35 3.39 -11.72
N ALA A 24 10.29 2.74 -12.18
CA ALA A 24 9.81 1.48 -11.61
C ALA A 24 10.98 0.49 -11.64
N ARG A 25 11.38 0.01 -10.47
CA ARG A 25 12.46 -0.99 -10.38
C ARG A 25 11.85 -2.34 -10.69
N GLU A 26 12.26 -2.92 -11.79
CA GLU A 26 11.82 -4.26 -12.20
C GLU A 26 12.63 -5.35 -11.52
N ARG A 27 11.96 -6.43 -11.16
CA ARG A 27 12.54 -7.64 -10.58
C ARG A 27 11.89 -8.87 -11.22
N ARG A 28 12.65 -9.95 -11.25
CA ARG A 28 12.14 -11.24 -11.74
C ARG A 28 11.45 -11.96 -10.59
N ASP A 29 10.18 -12.31 -10.79
CA ASP A 29 9.46 -13.26 -9.95
C ASP A 29 10.04 -14.66 -10.14
N VAL A 30 10.48 -15.29 -9.05
CA VAL A 30 11.14 -16.61 -9.12
C VAL A 30 10.18 -17.78 -9.37
N VAL A 31 8.87 -17.55 -9.24
CA VAL A 31 7.82 -18.55 -9.46
C VAL A 31 7.40 -18.57 -10.93
N SER A 32 6.98 -17.42 -11.47
CA SER A 32 6.53 -17.28 -12.85
C SER A 32 7.69 -17.07 -13.84
N GLY A 33 8.82 -16.57 -13.39
CA GLY A 33 9.94 -16.15 -14.24
C GLY A 33 9.73 -14.79 -14.91
N GLU A 34 8.58 -14.16 -14.74
CA GLU A 34 8.25 -12.85 -15.32
C GLU A 34 9.01 -11.71 -14.65
N VAL A 35 9.29 -10.69 -15.43
CA VAL A 35 9.81 -9.41 -14.92
C VAL A 35 8.62 -8.53 -14.58
N ARG A 36 8.57 -8.04 -13.34
CA ARG A 36 7.46 -7.24 -12.81
C ARG A 36 7.98 -6.03 -12.04
N ASP A 37 7.12 -5.04 -11.87
CA ASP A 37 7.39 -3.92 -10.96
C ASP A 37 7.62 -4.45 -9.53
N GLU A 38 8.69 -3.99 -8.91
CA GLU A 38 9.06 -4.28 -7.53
C GLU A 38 7.92 -4.00 -6.53
N ALA A 39 7.03 -3.04 -6.85
CA ALA A 39 5.87 -2.72 -6.03
C ALA A 39 4.85 -3.87 -5.95
N SER A 40 4.80 -4.76 -6.95
CA SER A 40 3.93 -5.94 -7.00
C SER A 40 4.58 -7.21 -6.45
N LEU A 41 5.80 -7.11 -5.92
CA LEU A 41 6.58 -8.23 -5.44
C LEU A 41 6.91 -8.08 -3.95
N ILE A 42 7.22 -9.20 -3.31
CA ILE A 42 7.80 -9.27 -1.96
C ILE A 42 9.21 -9.78 -2.07
N ARG A 43 10.12 -9.09 -1.40
CA ARG A 43 11.50 -9.51 -1.25
C ARG A 43 11.62 -10.49 -0.07
N PHE A 44 12.38 -11.56 -0.28
CA PHE A 44 12.82 -12.49 0.76
C PHE A 44 14.34 -12.55 0.76
N VAL A 45 14.90 -12.90 1.89
CA VAL A 45 16.32 -13.22 2.05
C VAL A 45 16.48 -14.55 2.74
N VAL A 46 17.64 -15.19 2.56
CA VAL A 46 18.02 -16.38 3.33
C VAL A 46 18.96 -15.92 4.42
N ALA A 47 18.56 -16.14 5.66
CA ALA A 47 19.36 -15.83 6.84
C ALA A 47 20.57 -16.77 6.97
N PRO A 48 21.58 -16.46 7.80
CA PRO A 48 22.78 -17.29 7.95
C PRO A 48 22.52 -18.74 8.38
N ASP A 49 21.43 -18.98 9.12
CA ASP A 49 20.96 -20.31 9.55
C ASP A 49 20.17 -21.06 8.46
N GLY A 50 20.04 -20.47 7.27
CA GLY A 50 19.29 -21.02 6.15
C GLY A 50 17.79 -20.74 6.19
N LEU A 51 17.26 -19.98 7.16
CA LEU A 51 15.85 -19.66 7.22
C LEU A 51 15.47 -18.60 6.18
N VAL A 52 14.36 -18.80 5.46
CA VAL A 52 13.79 -17.81 4.56
C VAL A 52 13.00 -16.78 5.37
N VAL A 53 13.36 -15.50 5.21
CA VAL A 53 12.76 -14.39 5.96
C VAL A 53 12.14 -13.35 4.99
N PRO A 54 10.90 -12.91 5.22
CA PRO A 54 10.30 -11.81 4.47
C PRO A 54 11.02 -10.48 4.77
N ASP A 55 11.32 -9.70 3.74
CA ASP A 55 11.96 -8.39 3.86
C ASP A 55 11.14 -7.30 3.18
N LEU A 56 9.99 -6.99 3.75
CA LEU A 56 9.07 -5.96 3.25
C LEU A 56 9.70 -4.56 3.22
N GLY A 57 10.64 -4.31 4.14
CA GLY A 57 11.36 -3.05 4.25
C GLY A 57 12.56 -2.92 3.31
N ARG A 58 12.98 -4.02 2.68
CA ARG A 58 14.17 -4.11 1.83
C ARG A 58 15.45 -3.65 2.53
N LYS A 59 15.56 -3.96 3.81
CA LYS A 59 16.67 -3.53 4.68
C LYS A 59 17.62 -4.66 5.05
N LEU A 60 17.20 -5.91 4.91
CA LEU A 60 18.02 -7.03 5.31
C LEU A 60 19.18 -7.25 4.32
N PRO A 61 20.37 -7.59 4.81
CA PRO A 61 21.51 -7.91 3.95
C PRO A 61 21.28 -9.19 3.16
N GLY A 62 22.09 -9.41 2.13
CA GLY A 62 22.07 -10.63 1.34
C GLY A 62 21.31 -10.52 0.02
N ARG A 63 21.39 -11.60 -0.76
CA ARG A 63 20.72 -11.69 -2.06
C ARG A 63 19.23 -11.75 -1.89
N GLY A 64 18.51 -10.77 -2.46
CA GLY A 64 17.05 -10.75 -2.49
C GLY A 64 16.50 -11.78 -3.48
N VAL A 65 15.49 -12.52 -3.03
CA VAL A 65 14.63 -13.39 -3.85
C VAL A 65 13.26 -12.75 -3.91
N TRP A 66 12.72 -12.57 -5.10
CA TRP A 66 11.48 -11.82 -5.30
C TRP A 66 10.37 -12.77 -5.73
N VAL A 67 9.21 -12.65 -5.08
CA VAL A 67 8.01 -13.46 -5.32
C VAL A 67 6.82 -12.52 -5.49
N ALA A 68 5.88 -12.84 -6.37
CA ALA A 68 4.63 -12.12 -6.52
C ALA A 68 3.92 -11.95 -5.17
N ALA A 69 3.35 -10.76 -4.94
CA ALA A 69 2.72 -10.40 -3.66
C ALA A 69 1.33 -11.03 -3.53
N ASP A 70 1.27 -12.35 -3.58
CA ASP A 70 0.07 -13.14 -3.33
C ASP A 70 0.42 -14.44 -2.59
N ARG A 71 -0.57 -14.97 -1.85
CA ARG A 71 -0.42 -16.15 -1.01
C ARG A 71 0.01 -17.38 -1.81
N ALA A 72 -0.63 -17.65 -2.92
CA ALA A 72 -0.39 -18.85 -3.74
C ALA A 72 1.02 -18.88 -4.31
N SER A 73 1.55 -17.72 -4.71
CA SER A 73 2.92 -17.58 -5.20
C SER A 73 3.95 -17.83 -4.09
N VAL A 74 3.73 -17.30 -2.87
CA VAL A 74 4.62 -17.52 -1.73
C VAL A 74 4.64 -18.99 -1.31
N GLU A 75 3.48 -19.64 -1.19
CA GLU A 75 3.36 -21.06 -0.88
C GLU A 75 4.01 -21.94 -1.98
N THR A 76 3.83 -21.56 -3.25
CA THR A 76 4.47 -22.26 -4.37
C THR A 76 5.98 -22.13 -4.35
N ALA A 77 6.51 -20.94 -4.05
CA ALA A 77 7.95 -20.70 -3.91
C ALA A 77 8.55 -21.56 -2.80
N ALA A 78 7.85 -21.64 -1.66
CA ALA A 78 8.26 -22.47 -0.51
C ALA A 78 8.26 -23.97 -0.89
N ARG A 79 7.14 -24.49 -1.38
CA ARG A 79 6.96 -25.89 -1.73
C ARG A 79 7.92 -26.38 -2.84
N LYS A 80 8.17 -25.55 -3.86
CA LYS A 80 9.06 -25.91 -4.99
C LYS A 80 10.54 -25.61 -4.71
N GLY A 81 10.95 -25.16 -3.53
CA GLY A 81 12.34 -24.83 -3.21
C GLY A 81 12.92 -23.68 -4.06
N ALA A 82 12.08 -22.76 -4.51
CA ALA A 82 12.51 -21.65 -5.37
C ALA A 82 13.50 -20.70 -4.67
N PHE A 83 13.38 -20.57 -3.36
CA PHE A 83 14.28 -19.76 -2.53
C PHE A 83 15.71 -20.30 -2.56
N ALA A 84 15.90 -21.61 -2.34
CA ALA A 84 17.23 -22.24 -2.35
C ALA A 84 17.89 -22.12 -3.75
N ARG A 85 17.13 -22.38 -4.83
CA ARG A 85 17.63 -22.26 -6.20
C ARG A 85 18.04 -20.83 -6.55
N SER A 86 17.20 -19.84 -6.22
CA SER A 86 17.47 -18.44 -6.53
C SER A 86 18.60 -17.87 -5.67
N ALA A 87 18.64 -18.15 -4.38
CA ALA A 87 19.68 -17.70 -3.47
C ALA A 87 21.02 -18.45 -3.68
N ARG A 88 21.00 -19.61 -4.36
CA ARG A 88 22.17 -20.51 -4.56
C ARG A 88 22.78 -20.97 -3.24
N THR A 89 21.94 -21.23 -2.25
CA THR A 89 22.32 -21.73 -0.94
C THR A 89 21.24 -22.64 -0.38
N LYS A 90 21.57 -23.43 0.65
CA LYS A 90 20.54 -24.18 1.37
C LYS A 90 19.57 -23.20 2.00
N ALA A 91 18.28 -23.42 1.80
CA ALA A 91 17.22 -22.57 2.35
C ALA A 91 16.03 -23.41 2.78
N ARG A 92 15.48 -23.07 3.94
CA ARG A 92 14.28 -23.68 4.52
C ARG A 92 13.23 -22.59 4.70
N ALA A 93 12.13 -22.71 3.98
CA ALA A 93 10.97 -21.86 4.18
C ALA A 93 10.13 -22.41 5.35
N PRO A 94 9.67 -21.56 6.30
CA PRO A 94 8.67 -21.94 7.28
C PRO A 94 7.38 -22.42 6.61
N GLU A 95 6.66 -23.34 7.23
CA GLU A 95 5.38 -23.83 6.69
C GLU A 95 4.32 -22.71 6.66
N ASP A 96 4.36 -21.82 7.65
CA ASP A 96 3.50 -20.65 7.81
C ASP A 96 4.05 -19.38 7.15
N LEU A 97 5.01 -19.49 6.22
CA LEU A 97 5.65 -18.31 5.60
C LEU A 97 4.65 -17.31 5.02
N ALA A 98 3.59 -17.80 4.38
CA ALA A 98 2.56 -16.93 3.81
C ALA A 98 1.75 -16.20 4.90
N ASP A 99 1.49 -16.85 6.03
CA ASP A 99 0.81 -16.23 7.18
C ASP A 99 1.69 -15.17 7.84
N GLN A 100 2.99 -15.44 7.97
CA GLN A 100 3.96 -14.45 8.44
C GLN A 100 3.98 -13.21 7.54
N VAL A 101 3.97 -13.39 6.21
CA VAL A 101 3.91 -12.27 5.25
C VAL A 101 2.61 -11.49 5.41
N GLU A 102 1.45 -12.15 5.51
CA GLU A 102 0.15 -11.50 5.72
C GLU A 102 0.16 -10.66 7.00
N ALA A 103 0.61 -11.23 8.12
CA ALA A 103 0.69 -10.54 9.40
C ALA A 103 1.59 -9.30 9.35
N LEU A 104 2.76 -9.42 8.70
CA LEU A 104 3.68 -8.31 8.51
C LEU A 104 3.08 -7.21 7.59
N LEU A 105 2.37 -7.59 6.53
CA LEU A 105 1.68 -6.64 5.65
C LEU A 105 0.54 -5.93 6.39
N LYS A 106 -0.29 -6.68 7.14
CA LYS A 106 -1.36 -6.10 7.95
C LYS A 106 -0.79 -5.07 8.94
N LYS A 107 0.29 -5.45 9.64
CA LYS A 107 0.99 -4.54 10.56
C LYS A 107 1.51 -3.29 9.84
N ARG A 108 2.13 -3.43 8.67
CA ARG A 108 2.64 -2.30 7.90
C ARG A 108 1.55 -1.34 7.46
N VAL A 109 0.43 -1.88 7.01
CA VAL A 109 -0.73 -1.07 6.57
C VAL A 109 -1.27 -0.25 7.75
N ILE A 110 -1.46 -0.87 8.93
CA ILE A 110 -1.99 -0.15 10.09
C ILE A 110 -0.98 0.84 10.70
N ASP A 111 0.30 0.48 10.78
CA ASP A 111 1.37 1.39 11.23
C ASP A 111 1.47 2.63 10.33
N GLY A 112 1.25 2.44 9.01
CA GLY A 112 1.20 3.52 8.03
C GLY A 112 0.10 4.54 8.31
N LEU A 113 -1.07 4.11 8.81
CA LEU A 113 -2.15 5.01 9.22
C LEU A 113 -1.73 5.88 10.42
N GLY A 114 -1.05 5.29 11.41
CA GLY A 114 -0.53 6.03 12.54
C GLY A 114 0.50 7.10 12.15
N LEU A 115 1.35 6.80 11.15
CA LEU A 115 2.29 7.78 10.59
C LEU A 115 1.55 8.90 9.84
N ALA A 116 0.58 8.55 9.02
CA ALA A 116 -0.22 9.50 8.24
C ALA A 116 -1.00 10.47 9.16
N ARG A 117 -1.55 9.96 10.27
CA ARG A 117 -2.22 10.82 11.25
C ARG A 117 -1.28 11.87 11.83
N ARG A 118 -0.08 11.47 12.27
CA ARG A 118 0.91 12.41 12.81
C ARG A 118 1.37 13.45 11.78
N ALA A 119 1.32 13.11 10.50
CA ALA A 119 1.64 14.01 9.40
C ALA A 119 0.47 14.90 8.94
N GLY A 120 -0.73 14.76 9.55
CA GLY A 120 -1.91 15.50 9.12
C GLY A 120 -2.55 15.02 7.81
N GLU A 121 -2.16 13.83 7.33
CA GLU A 121 -2.61 13.23 6.06
C GLU A 121 -3.84 12.33 6.23
N LEU A 122 -4.39 12.25 7.45
CA LEU A 122 -5.49 11.36 7.80
C LEU A 122 -6.51 12.11 8.65
N ILE A 123 -7.78 11.91 8.33
CA ILE A 123 -8.90 12.47 9.08
C ILE A 123 -9.80 11.35 9.60
N SER A 124 -10.43 11.55 10.74
CA SER A 124 -11.34 10.60 11.37
C SER A 124 -12.63 11.27 11.80
N GLY A 125 -13.71 10.48 11.86
CA GLY A 125 -15.06 10.90 12.22
C GLY A 125 -15.96 11.11 11.00
N PHE A 126 -17.25 10.73 11.16
CA PHE A 126 -18.21 10.64 10.06
C PHE A 126 -18.29 11.90 9.20
N GLU A 127 -18.54 13.06 9.83
CA GLU A 127 -18.78 14.32 9.10
C GLU A 127 -17.56 14.75 8.25
N LYS A 128 -16.36 14.66 8.85
CA LYS A 128 -15.12 15.04 8.16
C LYS A 128 -14.81 14.10 7.00
N VAL A 129 -15.01 12.79 7.22
CA VAL A 129 -14.80 11.77 6.19
C VAL A 129 -15.79 11.96 5.05
N ALA A 130 -17.08 12.12 5.34
CA ALA A 130 -18.12 12.35 4.33
C ALA A 130 -17.85 13.63 3.51
N ALA A 131 -17.47 14.72 4.16
CA ALA A 131 -17.10 15.97 3.48
C ALA A 131 -15.86 15.80 2.57
N SER A 132 -14.84 15.06 3.04
CA SER A 132 -13.63 14.81 2.24
C SER A 132 -13.90 13.90 1.03
N LEU A 133 -14.78 12.92 1.16
CA LEU A 133 -15.25 12.09 0.05
C LEU A 133 -15.98 12.94 -1.00
N ALA A 134 -16.91 13.77 -0.57
CA ALA A 134 -17.71 14.64 -1.44
C ALA A 134 -16.86 15.68 -2.20
N SER A 135 -15.83 16.22 -1.57
CA SER A 135 -14.90 17.18 -2.18
C SER A 135 -13.80 16.54 -3.05
N GLY A 136 -13.66 15.20 -3.04
CA GLY A 136 -12.57 14.50 -3.73
C GLY A 136 -11.21 14.62 -3.02
N GLY A 137 -11.21 15.02 -1.75
CA GLY A 137 -9.99 15.12 -0.93
C GLY A 137 -9.44 13.78 -0.46
N ALA A 138 -10.29 12.74 -0.36
CA ALA A 138 -9.88 11.40 0.08
C ALA A 138 -9.37 10.56 -1.09
N ALA A 139 -8.29 9.79 -0.86
CA ALA A 139 -7.83 8.73 -1.74
C ALA A 139 -8.27 7.35 -1.26
N TRP A 140 -8.41 7.18 0.06
CA TRP A 140 -8.83 5.93 0.68
C TRP A 140 -9.83 6.18 1.81
N LEU A 141 -10.84 5.31 1.88
CA LEU A 141 -11.73 5.14 3.02
C LEU A 141 -11.25 3.93 3.82
N ILE A 142 -10.99 4.12 5.09
CA ILE A 142 -10.69 3.06 6.04
C ILE A 142 -11.87 2.97 7.02
N GLU A 143 -12.57 1.86 6.97
CA GLU A 143 -13.79 1.62 7.72
C GLU A 143 -13.57 0.50 8.71
N ALA A 144 -13.99 0.69 9.97
CA ALA A 144 -13.88 -0.36 10.97
C ALA A 144 -14.77 -1.55 10.61
N SER A 145 -14.21 -2.78 10.66
CA SER A 145 -14.93 -4.01 10.31
C SER A 145 -16.12 -4.31 11.26
N ASP A 146 -16.03 -3.83 12.48
CA ASP A 146 -17.01 -3.97 13.57
C ASP A 146 -17.88 -2.71 13.77
N GLY A 147 -17.79 -1.72 12.86
CA GLY A 147 -18.63 -0.52 12.87
C GLY A 147 -20.10 -0.83 12.58
N ALA A 148 -21.00 0.01 13.14
CA ALA A 148 -22.44 -0.14 12.92
C ALA A 148 -22.81 -0.02 11.43
N GLU A 149 -23.67 -0.92 10.97
CA GLU A 149 -24.10 -1.00 9.55
C GLU A 149 -24.70 0.32 9.04
N ASP A 150 -25.55 0.99 9.84
CA ASP A 150 -26.17 2.25 9.44
C ASP A 150 -25.12 3.36 9.16
N GLY A 151 -24.11 3.47 10.03
CA GLY A 151 -22.97 4.40 9.83
C GLY A 151 -22.20 4.06 8.56
N ARG A 152 -21.89 2.78 8.37
CA ARG A 152 -21.19 2.27 7.17
C ARG A 152 -21.99 2.56 5.91
N ARG A 153 -23.29 2.25 5.89
CA ARG A 153 -24.17 2.52 4.74
C ARG A 153 -24.17 4.01 4.35
N LYS A 154 -24.22 4.91 5.34
CA LYS A 154 -24.18 6.36 5.10
C LYS A 154 -22.84 6.83 4.51
N VAL A 155 -21.70 6.33 5.03
CA VAL A 155 -20.39 6.72 4.50
C VAL A 155 -20.14 6.14 3.12
N LEU A 156 -20.61 4.93 2.83
CA LEU A 156 -20.54 4.32 1.49
C LEU A 156 -21.44 5.08 0.50
N ALA A 157 -22.58 5.61 0.93
CA ALA A 157 -23.40 6.50 0.09
C ALA A 157 -22.69 7.83 -0.25
N ALA A 158 -21.92 8.37 0.70
CA ALA A 158 -21.05 9.53 0.41
C ALA A 158 -19.91 9.16 -0.56
N LEU A 159 -19.31 7.98 -0.41
CA LEU A 159 -18.29 7.44 -1.30
C LEU A 159 -18.78 7.34 -2.76
N ARG A 160 -20.01 6.87 -3.00
CA ARG A 160 -20.61 6.76 -4.35
C ARG A 160 -20.74 8.12 -5.06
N ARG A 161 -20.77 9.22 -4.31
CA ARG A 161 -20.84 10.60 -4.82
C ARG A 161 -19.47 11.26 -4.99
N SER A 162 -18.40 10.55 -4.65
CA SER A 162 -17.05 11.09 -4.77
C SER A 162 -16.73 11.41 -6.24
N PRO A 163 -16.18 12.59 -6.55
CA PRO A 163 -15.82 12.97 -7.91
C PRO A 163 -14.59 12.21 -8.44
N ARG A 164 -13.96 11.39 -7.61
CA ARG A 164 -12.79 10.60 -7.97
C ARG A 164 -12.87 9.18 -7.37
N PRO A 165 -12.17 8.19 -7.97
CA PRO A 165 -12.07 6.88 -7.39
C PRO A 165 -11.41 6.92 -5.99
N VAL A 166 -12.00 6.23 -5.03
CA VAL A 166 -11.50 6.08 -3.66
C VAL A 166 -11.42 4.60 -3.33
N GLY A 167 -10.27 4.14 -2.87
CA GLY A 167 -10.11 2.77 -2.39
C GLY A 167 -10.78 2.56 -1.03
N VAL A 168 -11.20 1.33 -0.72
CA VAL A 168 -11.82 1.01 0.57
C VAL A 168 -11.06 -0.13 1.25
N VAL A 169 -10.82 0.02 2.56
CA VAL A 169 -10.20 -0.99 3.41
C VAL A 169 -11.05 -1.19 4.66
N GLY A 170 -11.49 -2.43 4.91
CA GLY A 170 -12.35 -2.79 6.05
C GLY A 170 -11.80 -3.98 6.85
N VAL A 171 -10.48 -4.15 6.91
CA VAL A 171 -9.84 -5.31 7.57
C VAL A 171 -9.46 -5.11 9.02
N PHE A 172 -9.64 -3.88 9.54
CA PHE A 172 -9.28 -3.53 10.92
C PHE A 172 -10.53 -3.32 11.76
N THR A 173 -10.47 -3.74 13.01
CA THR A 173 -11.50 -3.40 14.00
C THR A 173 -11.35 -1.95 14.48
N SER A 174 -12.40 -1.41 15.08
CA SER A 174 -12.39 -0.09 15.73
C SER A 174 -11.31 0.01 16.81
N ALA A 175 -11.07 -1.08 17.55
CA ALA A 175 -10.02 -1.16 18.56
C ALA A 175 -8.61 -1.12 17.93
N GLU A 176 -8.37 -1.87 16.84
CA GLU A 176 -7.09 -1.84 16.12
C GLU A 176 -6.82 -0.43 15.56
N LEU A 177 -7.81 0.20 14.94
CA LEU A 177 -7.70 1.57 14.43
C LEU A 177 -7.46 2.56 15.57
N GLY A 178 -8.21 2.45 16.66
CA GLY A 178 -8.05 3.29 17.85
C GLY A 178 -6.64 3.24 18.40
N LEU A 179 -6.10 2.04 18.58
CA LEU A 179 -4.72 1.82 19.06
C LEU A 179 -3.69 2.44 18.12
N ALA A 180 -3.80 2.18 16.82
CA ALA A 180 -2.85 2.68 15.82
C ALA A 180 -2.87 4.22 15.68
N LEU A 181 -4.04 4.80 15.84
CA LEU A 181 -4.24 6.24 15.70
C LEU A 181 -4.13 6.98 17.05
N GLY A 182 -4.08 6.27 18.20
CA GLY A 182 -4.12 6.88 19.52
C GLY A 182 -5.41 7.69 19.74
N LEU A 183 -6.53 7.13 19.33
CA LEU A 183 -7.89 7.69 19.45
C LEU A 183 -8.84 6.64 20.00
N GLU A 184 -9.94 7.07 20.60
CA GLU A 184 -11.04 6.21 20.99
C GLU A 184 -12.11 6.15 19.89
N ASN A 185 -12.81 5.00 19.78
CA ASN A 185 -13.97 4.82 18.89
C ASN A 185 -13.77 5.24 17.44
N VAL A 186 -12.68 4.75 16.81
CA VAL A 186 -12.38 5.06 15.41
C VAL A 186 -13.15 4.11 14.50
N ILE A 187 -14.19 4.61 13.85
CA ILE A 187 -15.01 3.84 12.91
C ILE A 187 -14.71 4.26 11.48
N HIS A 188 -14.81 5.55 11.17
CA HIS A 188 -14.65 6.12 9.83
C HIS A 188 -13.35 6.94 9.77
N THR A 189 -12.51 6.63 8.81
CA THR A 189 -11.23 7.31 8.61
C THR A 189 -10.98 7.48 7.10
N ALA A 190 -10.45 8.63 6.70
CA ALA A 190 -10.03 8.84 5.31
C ALA A 190 -8.54 9.21 5.25
N PHE A 191 -7.82 8.58 4.34
CA PHE A 191 -6.48 8.98 3.96
C PHE A 191 -6.60 10.01 2.83
N LEU A 192 -6.05 11.19 3.04
CA LEU A 192 -6.12 12.28 2.08
C LEU A 192 -5.27 11.97 0.85
N ALA A 193 -5.70 12.50 -0.30
CA ALA A 193 -5.00 12.28 -1.55
C ALA A 193 -3.63 12.97 -1.55
N GLY A 194 -2.62 12.25 -2.01
CA GLY A 194 -1.25 12.73 -2.08
C GLY A 194 -0.23 11.59 -2.09
N ARG A 195 1.05 11.95 -2.21
CA ARG A 195 2.14 10.96 -2.25
C ARG A 195 2.18 9.99 -1.05
N PRO A 196 1.83 10.39 0.18
CA PRO A 196 1.76 9.44 1.30
C PRO A 196 0.72 8.35 1.08
N ALA A 197 -0.48 8.71 0.59
CA ALA A 197 -1.54 7.75 0.26
C ALA A 197 -1.11 6.79 -0.86
N ASP A 198 -0.39 7.28 -1.89
CA ASP A 198 0.12 6.45 -2.99
C ASP A 198 1.14 5.41 -2.52
N ARG A 199 2.02 5.81 -1.57
CA ARG A 199 2.99 4.88 -0.96
C ARG A 199 2.28 3.83 -0.11
N TRP A 200 1.33 4.26 0.72
CA TRP A 200 0.52 3.37 1.55
C TRP A 200 -0.28 2.37 0.70
N ALA A 201 -0.85 2.82 -0.41
CA ALA A 201 -1.56 2.00 -1.38
C ALA A 201 -0.75 0.80 -1.89
N THR A 202 0.57 0.90 -1.95
CA THR A 202 1.44 -0.21 -2.35
C THR A 202 1.38 -1.36 -1.33
N ASP A 203 1.45 -1.05 -0.04
CA ASP A 203 1.35 -2.07 1.01
C ASP A 203 -0.08 -2.64 1.09
N VAL A 204 -1.11 -1.82 0.84
CA VAL A 204 -2.53 -2.28 0.74
C VAL A 204 -2.71 -3.24 -0.42
N ARG A 205 -2.19 -2.91 -1.62
CA ARG A 205 -2.27 -3.81 -2.79
C ARG A 205 -1.56 -5.14 -2.54
N ARG A 206 -0.42 -5.13 -1.86
CA ARG A 206 0.26 -6.37 -1.46
C ARG A 206 -0.57 -7.18 -0.48
N LEU A 207 -1.18 -6.54 0.52
CA LEU A 207 -2.07 -7.22 1.48
C LEU A 207 -3.28 -7.87 0.78
N ALA A 208 -3.83 -7.23 -0.25
CA ALA A 208 -4.95 -7.75 -1.05
C ALA A 208 -4.65 -9.10 -1.71
N GLY A 209 -3.39 -9.42 -1.98
CA GLY A 209 -2.96 -10.73 -2.49
C GLY A 209 -2.95 -11.86 -1.44
N PHE A 210 -3.10 -11.52 -0.15
CA PHE A 210 -3.10 -12.49 0.95
C PHE A 210 -4.46 -12.65 1.62
N ARG A 211 -5.28 -11.60 1.61
CA ARG A 211 -6.62 -11.61 2.19
C ARG A 211 -7.54 -10.59 1.51
N PRO A 212 -8.86 -10.79 1.53
CA PRO A 212 -9.81 -9.76 1.13
C PRO A 212 -9.63 -8.49 1.94
N LEU A 213 -9.72 -7.33 1.30
CA LEU A 213 -9.62 -6.02 1.96
C LEU A 213 -10.94 -5.59 2.62
N LEU A 214 -12.04 -6.24 2.28
CA LEU A 214 -13.36 -6.01 2.84
C LEU A 214 -13.89 -7.29 3.48
N PRO A 215 -14.62 -7.21 4.61
CA PRO A 215 -15.34 -8.34 5.16
C PRO A 215 -16.31 -8.95 4.11
N GLU A 216 -16.51 -10.24 4.16
CA GLU A 216 -17.42 -10.92 3.24
C GLU A 216 -18.86 -10.42 3.40
N SER A 217 -19.27 -10.15 4.63
CA SER A 217 -20.58 -9.57 4.97
C SER A 217 -20.90 -8.23 4.28
N TRP A 218 -19.88 -7.51 3.79
CA TRP A 218 -20.11 -6.24 3.10
C TRP A 218 -20.33 -6.40 1.60
N ARG A 219 -20.14 -7.61 1.05
CA ARG A 219 -20.32 -7.89 -0.38
C ARG A 219 -21.78 -8.10 -0.75
N GLU A 220 -22.63 -8.40 0.24
CA GLU A 220 -24.05 -8.66 0.07
C GLU A 220 -24.93 -7.42 0.24
N GLU A 221 -24.35 -6.27 0.56
CA GLU A 221 -25.07 -5.00 0.67
C GLU A 221 -25.25 -4.37 -0.73
N PRO A 222 -26.51 -4.26 -1.24
CA PRO A 222 -26.80 -3.69 -2.56
C PRO A 222 -26.55 -2.18 -2.68
#